data_ae06e0ad154291e2a02d05aa5a2db0ad
#
_entry.id   ae06e0ad154291e2a02d05aa5a2db0ad
#
_cell.length_a   1.000
_cell.length_b   1.000
_cell.length_c   1.000
_cell.angle_alpha   90.00
_cell.angle_beta   90.00
_cell.angle_gamma   90.00
#
_symmetry.space_group_name_H-M   'P 1'
#
loop_
_entity.id
_entity.type
_entity.pdbx_description
1 polymer ?
#
loop_
_entity_poly.entity_id
_entity_poly.type
_entity_poly.pdbx_seq_one_letter_code
_entity_poly.pdbx_strand_id
1 'polypeptide(L)'
;EIFDTYPIDIDVVIEQARAVLEDGTIHAFKLGNLENVEAVSAVAELLADYPDVPVVTYVGNIAHLDDAVFEDYLSAVKELLLPQSDVLCGNVSLLSQLLLPDWEAAEPPTPWQLAQAASEAGCEYLLVTGIVAPDGLIENLLLSTEEVLVRERFERFDVSFVGAGDTLSAALAGMMTGGMDLSQAAAEALSFLDQSLESGFRPGMGFVIPDRFFWAQPPEGEDAAAEDDGPPSRLQ
;
A
#
# COMPACT_ATOMS: atom_id res chain seq x y z
N GLU A 1 -12.45 7.93 -8.61
CA GLU A 1 -13.73 7.42 -8.12
C GLU A 1 -13.95 6.04 -8.73
N ILE A 2 -14.24 5.02 -7.90
CA ILE A 2 -14.59 3.66 -8.34
C ILE A 2 -16.09 3.69 -8.55
N PHE A 3 -16.56 3.33 -9.76
CA PHE A 3 -17.97 3.31 -10.11
C PHE A 3 -18.59 1.94 -9.96
N ASP A 4 -17.78 0.89 -10.21
CA ASP A 4 -18.21 -0.50 -10.11
C ASP A 4 -17.00 -1.42 -9.99
N THR A 5 -17.17 -2.59 -9.38
CA THR A 5 -16.14 -3.63 -9.26
C THR A 5 -16.71 -4.96 -9.77
N TYR A 6 -15.86 -5.68 -10.48
CA TYR A 6 -16.20 -6.99 -11.04
C TYR A 6 -15.23 -8.01 -10.46
N PRO A 7 -15.59 -8.72 -9.39
CA PRO A 7 -14.72 -9.72 -8.79
C PRO A 7 -14.42 -10.84 -9.79
N ILE A 8 -13.14 -11.21 -9.82
CA ILE A 8 -12.71 -12.41 -10.57
C ILE A 8 -13.05 -13.63 -9.73
N ASP A 9 -13.40 -14.73 -10.39
CA ASP A 9 -13.62 -16.01 -9.74
C ASP A 9 -12.40 -16.39 -8.90
N ILE A 10 -12.63 -16.68 -7.62
CA ILE A 10 -11.55 -16.87 -6.65
C ILE A 10 -10.71 -18.10 -6.96
N ASP A 11 -11.29 -19.15 -7.50
CA ASP A 11 -10.54 -20.35 -7.91
C ASP A 11 -9.50 -20.00 -8.98
N VAL A 12 -9.86 -19.12 -9.93
CA VAL A 12 -8.94 -18.64 -10.97
C VAL A 12 -7.80 -17.80 -10.36
N VAL A 13 -8.10 -16.96 -9.38
CA VAL A 13 -7.07 -16.16 -8.67
C VAL A 13 -6.08 -17.07 -7.94
N ILE A 14 -6.58 -18.06 -7.21
CA ILE A 14 -5.74 -19.01 -6.46
C ILE A 14 -4.93 -19.91 -7.39
N GLU A 15 -5.51 -20.42 -8.50
CA GLU A 15 -4.76 -21.19 -9.49
C GLU A 15 -3.59 -20.39 -10.08
N GLN A 16 -3.79 -19.11 -10.42
CA GLN A 16 -2.73 -18.24 -10.92
C GLN A 16 -1.66 -17.99 -9.84
N ALA A 17 -2.07 -17.71 -8.60
CA ALA A 17 -1.14 -17.51 -7.50
C ALA A 17 -0.28 -18.79 -7.27
N ARG A 18 -0.90 -19.95 -7.20
CA ARG A 18 -0.18 -21.23 -7.04
C ARG A 18 0.78 -21.49 -8.20
N ALA A 19 0.40 -21.21 -9.42
CA ALA A 19 1.29 -21.38 -10.58
C ALA A 19 2.57 -20.55 -10.46
N VAL A 20 2.49 -19.31 -9.93
CA VAL A 20 3.67 -18.48 -9.68
C VAL A 20 4.48 -18.97 -8.50
N LEU A 21 3.81 -19.38 -7.41
CA LEU A 21 4.44 -19.86 -6.18
C LEU A 21 5.18 -21.21 -6.38
N GLU A 22 4.69 -22.05 -7.28
CA GLU A 22 5.31 -23.34 -7.63
C GLU A 22 6.49 -23.19 -8.60
N ASP A 23 6.50 -22.14 -9.44
CA ASP A 23 7.53 -21.92 -10.47
C ASP A 23 8.78 -21.18 -9.92
N GLY A 24 8.63 -20.39 -8.86
CA GLY A 24 9.72 -19.56 -8.34
C GLY A 24 9.72 -19.38 -6.83
N THR A 25 10.86 -18.94 -6.31
CA THR A 25 10.97 -18.57 -4.89
C THR A 25 10.36 -17.19 -4.67
N ILE A 26 9.36 -17.11 -3.79
CA ILE A 26 8.74 -15.85 -3.39
C ILE A 26 9.40 -15.38 -2.08
N HIS A 27 9.69 -14.08 -2.00
CA HIS A 27 10.44 -13.49 -0.90
C HIS A 27 9.61 -12.52 -0.05
N ALA A 28 8.45 -12.09 -0.53
CA ALA A 28 7.46 -11.33 0.23
C ALA A 28 6.09 -11.39 -0.45
N PHE A 29 5.03 -11.24 0.34
CA PHE A 29 3.68 -10.98 -0.14
C PHE A 29 3.29 -9.54 0.14
N LYS A 30 2.61 -8.91 -0.81
CA LYS A 30 1.89 -7.65 -0.62
C LYS A 30 0.42 -7.90 -0.86
N LEU A 31 -0.39 -7.67 0.15
CA LEU A 31 -1.85 -7.72 0.06
C LEU A 31 -2.41 -6.31 -0.11
N GLY A 32 -3.35 -6.17 -1.03
CA GLY A 32 -4.16 -4.97 -1.20
C GLY A 32 -5.62 -5.25 -0.88
N ASN A 33 -6.53 -4.48 -1.47
CA ASN A 33 -7.95 -4.72 -1.33
C ASN A 33 -8.37 -6.00 -2.04
N LEU A 34 -9.02 -6.90 -1.31
CA LEU A 34 -9.59 -8.16 -1.83
C LEU A 34 -11.11 -8.06 -2.05
N GLU A 35 -11.74 -7.02 -1.48
CA GLU A 35 -13.13 -6.57 -1.68
C GLU A 35 -14.25 -7.52 -1.22
N ASN A 36 -13.96 -8.78 -0.91
CA ASN A 36 -14.95 -9.72 -0.37
C ASN A 36 -14.34 -10.76 0.57
N VAL A 37 -15.17 -11.33 1.42
CA VAL A 37 -14.77 -12.30 2.46
C VAL A 37 -14.23 -13.59 1.87
N GLU A 38 -14.77 -14.04 0.73
CA GLU A 38 -14.33 -15.26 0.07
C GLU A 38 -12.88 -15.15 -0.42
N ALA A 39 -12.52 -14.01 -1.03
CA ALA A 39 -11.15 -13.72 -1.44
C ALA A 39 -10.20 -13.61 -0.24
N VAL A 40 -10.63 -12.98 0.85
CA VAL A 40 -9.86 -12.90 2.10
C VAL A 40 -9.58 -14.31 2.64
N SER A 41 -10.58 -15.17 2.71
CA SER A 41 -10.44 -16.55 3.22
C SER A 41 -9.49 -17.38 2.35
N ALA A 42 -9.66 -17.32 1.04
CA ALA A 42 -8.83 -18.08 0.11
C ALA A 42 -7.36 -17.61 0.10
N VAL A 43 -7.13 -16.31 0.19
CA VAL A 43 -5.78 -15.76 0.32
C VAL A 43 -5.15 -16.14 1.65
N ALA A 44 -5.91 -16.10 2.76
CA ALA A 44 -5.42 -16.53 4.07
C ALA A 44 -5.01 -18.02 4.08
N GLU A 45 -5.78 -18.88 3.44
CA GLU A 45 -5.42 -20.30 3.25
C GLU A 45 -4.13 -20.45 2.43
N LEU A 46 -3.98 -19.65 1.37
CA LEU A 46 -2.76 -19.67 0.55
C LEU A 46 -1.52 -19.24 1.35
N LEU A 47 -1.62 -18.16 2.15
CA LEU A 47 -0.52 -17.68 2.97
C LEU A 47 -0.08 -18.70 4.04
N ALA A 48 -1.01 -19.47 4.57
CA ALA A 48 -0.74 -20.50 5.56
C ALA A 48 0.22 -21.59 5.04
N ASP A 49 0.32 -21.79 3.73
CA ASP A 49 1.27 -22.69 3.08
C ASP A 49 2.71 -22.10 3.05
N TYR A 50 2.88 -20.77 3.35
CA TYR A 50 4.15 -20.04 3.26
C TYR A 50 4.46 -19.21 4.52
N PRO A 51 4.50 -19.84 5.71
CA PRO A 51 4.57 -19.11 7.00
C PRO A 51 5.89 -18.35 7.22
N ASP A 52 6.94 -18.66 6.46
CA ASP A 52 8.25 -18.00 6.56
C ASP A 52 8.43 -16.83 5.59
N VAL A 53 7.43 -16.54 4.75
CA VAL A 53 7.49 -15.46 3.76
C VAL A 53 6.79 -14.22 4.33
N PRO A 54 7.49 -13.07 4.46
CA PRO A 54 6.92 -11.88 5.06
C PRO A 54 5.73 -11.34 4.27
N VAL A 55 4.74 -10.83 5.01
CA VAL A 55 3.47 -10.33 4.48
C VAL A 55 3.27 -8.86 4.86
N VAL A 56 3.11 -8.00 3.86
CA VAL A 56 2.71 -6.60 4.03
C VAL A 56 1.25 -6.45 3.63
N THR A 57 0.38 -6.17 4.58
CA THR A 57 -1.05 -5.94 4.34
C THR A 57 -1.34 -4.44 4.29
N TYR A 58 -1.95 -3.99 3.20
CA TYR A 58 -2.41 -2.61 3.03
C TYR A 58 -3.93 -2.55 2.98
N VAL A 59 -4.50 -1.74 3.87
CA VAL A 59 -5.92 -1.42 3.85
C VAL A 59 -6.14 -0.12 3.12
N GLY A 60 -6.69 -0.22 1.92
CA GLY A 60 -7.01 0.91 1.06
C GLY A 60 -8.46 1.39 1.22
N ASN A 61 -8.82 2.40 0.44
CA ASN A 61 -10.18 2.93 0.44
C ASN A 61 -11.14 1.96 -0.25
N ILE A 62 -12.11 1.45 0.50
CA ILE A 62 -13.17 0.52 0.08
C ILE A 62 -14.57 1.13 0.28
N ALA A 63 -14.68 2.46 0.30
CA ALA A 63 -15.93 3.20 0.52
C ALA A 63 -16.99 2.97 -0.58
N HIS A 64 -16.69 2.20 -1.63
CA HIS A 64 -17.63 1.78 -2.65
C HIS A 64 -18.43 0.50 -2.28
N LEU A 65 -18.01 -0.19 -1.21
CA LEU A 65 -18.74 -1.37 -0.70
C LEU A 65 -19.97 -0.93 0.09
N ASP A 66 -21.03 -1.72 0.04
CA ASP A 66 -22.19 -1.56 0.91
C ASP A 66 -21.79 -1.78 2.38
N ASP A 67 -22.42 -1.05 3.31
CA ASP A 67 -22.04 -1.04 4.74
C ASP A 67 -21.92 -2.46 5.35
N ALA A 68 -22.86 -3.36 5.06
CA ALA A 68 -22.82 -4.74 5.59
C ALA A 68 -21.66 -5.55 4.98
N VAL A 69 -21.40 -5.40 3.69
CA VAL A 69 -20.26 -6.06 3.02
C VAL A 69 -18.94 -5.51 3.54
N PHE A 70 -18.90 -4.22 3.81
CA PHE A 70 -17.75 -3.53 4.37
C PHE A 70 -17.39 -4.06 5.77
N GLU A 71 -18.36 -4.17 6.68
CA GLU A 71 -18.15 -4.70 8.03
C GLU A 71 -17.67 -6.15 8.00
N ASP A 72 -18.32 -7.01 7.24
CA ASP A 72 -17.94 -8.42 7.09
C ASP A 72 -16.52 -8.56 6.50
N TYR A 73 -16.19 -7.73 5.51
CA TYR A 73 -14.86 -7.71 4.90
C TYR A 73 -13.77 -7.30 5.91
N LEU A 74 -13.97 -6.21 6.66
CA LEU A 74 -13.01 -5.77 7.67
C LEU A 74 -12.83 -6.80 8.79
N SER A 75 -13.92 -7.45 9.22
CA SER A 75 -13.86 -8.54 10.20
C SER A 75 -13.02 -9.70 9.70
N ALA A 76 -13.25 -10.13 8.45
CA ALA A 76 -12.47 -11.20 7.83
C ALA A 76 -10.99 -10.84 7.68
N VAL A 77 -10.66 -9.62 7.24
CA VAL A 77 -9.27 -9.13 7.19
C VAL A 77 -8.61 -9.18 8.56
N LYS A 78 -9.31 -8.68 9.59
CA LYS A 78 -8.80 -8.65 10.97
C LYS A 78 -8.56 -10.05 11.53
N GLU A 79 -9.49 -10.98 11.29
CA GLU A 79 -9.44 -12.31 11.87
C GLU A 79 -8.53 -13.28 11.12
N LEU A 80 -8.43 -13.16 9.78
CA LEU A 80 -7.77 -14.15 8.96
C LEU A 80 -6.40 -13.69 8.40
N LEU A 81 -6.26 -12.40 8.08
CA LEU A 81 -5.04 -11.88 7.46
C LEU A 81 -4.08 -11.24 8.45
N LEU A 82 -4.58 -10.48 9.46
CA LEU A 82 -3.68 -9.81 10.39
C LEU A 82 -2.79 -10.77 11.19
N PRO A 83 -3.25 -11.97 11.64
CA PRO A 83 -2.38 -12.94 12.31
C PRO A 83 -1.25 -13.50 11.43
N GLN A 84 -1.31 -13.30 10.12
CA GLN A 84 -0.31 -13.74 9.14
C GLN A 84 0.47 -12.56 8.54
N SER A 85 0.21 -11.33 9.02
CA SER A 85 0.82 -10.10 8.50
C SER A 85 1.96 -9.65 9.40
N ASP A 86 3.13 -9.40 8.82
CA ASP A 86 4.27 -8.79 9.53
C ASP A 86 4.05 -7.30 9.71
N VAL A 87 3.53 -6.61 8.67
CA VAL A 87 3.28 -5.18 8.71
C VAL A 87 1.88 -4.87 8.16
N LEU A 88 1.10 -4.16 8.97
CA LEU A 88 -0.16 -3.54 8.53
C LEU A 88 0.08 -2.08 8.15
N CYS A 89 -0.31 -1.70 6.94
CA CYS A 89 -0.19 -0.33 6.42
C CYS A 89 -1.57 0.31 6.22
N GLY A 90 -1.71 1.58 6.58
CA GLY A 90 -2.92 2.34 6.33
C GLY A 90 -2.88 3.77 6.88
N ASN A 91 -3.89 4.56 6.57
CA ASN A 91 -4.09 5.85 7.23
C ASN A 91 -4.93 5.69 8.51
N VAL A 92 -4.90 6.71 9.39
CA VAL A 92 -5.60 6.67 10.69
C VAL A 92 -7.07 6.30 10.54
N SER A 93 -7.78 6.85 9.53
CA SER A 93 -9.22 6.62 9.37
C SER A 93 -9.54 5.15 9.04
N LEU A 94 -8.83 4.57 8.07
CA LEU A 94 -9.04 3.17 7.65
C LEU A 94 -8.59 2.18 8.72
N LEU A 95 -7.44 2.47 9.36
CA LEU A 95 -6.95 1.65 10.48
C LEU A 95 -7.91 1.69 11.67
N SER A 96 -8.54 2.84 11.95
CA SER A 96 -9.55 2.94 13.02
C SER A 96 -10.77 2.07 12.74
N GLN A 97 -11.27 2.10 11.51
CA GLN A 97 -12.41 1.27 11.10
C GLN A 97 -12.11 -0.23 11.17
N LEU A 98 -10.90 -0.63 10.79
CA LEU A 98 -10.48 -2.02 10.86
C LEU A 98 -10.24 -2.51 12.28
N LEU A 99 -9.47 -1.75 13.06
CA LEU A 99 -8.93 -2.21 14.33
C LEU A 99 -9.86 -1.88 15.52
N LEU A 100 -10.54 -0.74 15.45
CA LEU A 100 -11.33 -0.15 16.53
C LEU A 100 -12.72 0.29 16.02
N PRO A 101 -13.55 -0.62 15.45
CA PRO A 101 -14.84 -0.25 14.83
C PRO A 101 -15.79 0.44 15.83
N ASP A 102 -15.71 0.10 17.13
CA ASP A 102 -16.53 0.67 18.20
C ASP A 102 -15.91 1.94 18.83
N TRP A 103 -15.00 2.63 18.12
CA TRP A 103 -14.38 3.86 18.64
C TRP A 103 -15.36 5.02 18.69
N GLU A 104 -15.83 5.39 19.89
CA GLU A 104 -16.85 6.43 20.10
C GLU A 104 -16.27 7.80 20.52
N ALA A 105 -14.93 7.90 20.74
CA ALA A 105 -14.34 9.16 21.15
C ALA A 105 -14.40 10.22 20.04
N ALA A 106 -14.57 11.50 20.42
CA ALA A 106 -14.63 12.61 19.45
C ALA A 106 -13.31 12.82 18.69
N GLU A 107 -12.18 12.48 19.31
CA GLU A 107 -10.87 12.52 18.67
C GLU A 107 -10.53 11.15 18.08
N PRO A 108 -9.82 11.10 16.92
CA PRO A 108 -9.39 9.83 16.36
C PRO A 108 -8.42 9.11 17.30
N PRO A 109 -8.33 7.77 17.23
CA PRO A 109 -7.36 7.05 18.04
C PRO A 109 -5.93 7.47 17.69
N THR A 110 -5.08 7.48 18.69
CA THR A 110 -3.65 7.74 18.52
C THR A 110 -2.95 6.57 17.80
N PRO A 111 -1.79 6.81 17.15
CA PRO A 111 -1.01 5.74 16.54
C PRO A 111 -0.68 4.59 17.52
N TRP A 112 -0.46 4.89 18.80
CA TRP A 112 -0.22 3.89 19.85
C TRP A 112 -1.44 3.01 20.14
N GLN A 113 -2.62 3.59 20.17
CA GLN A 113 -3.86 2.82 20.36
C GLN A 113 -4.13 1.91 19.16
N LEU A 114 -3.83 2.38 17.95
CA LEU A 114 -3.91 1.58 16.74
C LEU A 114 -2.88 0.44 16.75
N ALA A 115 -1.64 0.70 17.19
CA ALA A 115 -0.61 -0.34 17.29
C ALA A 115 -0.97 -1.41 18.33
N GLN A 116 -1.53 -0.99 19.47
CA GLN A 116 -2.03 -1.93 20.47
C GLN A 116 -3.12 -2.84 19.90
N ALA A 117 -4.09 -2.27 19.18
CA ALA A 117 -5.17 -3.04 18.57
C ALA A 117 -4.70 -3.93 17.42
N ALA A 118 -3.67 -3.51 16.65
CA ALA A 118 -3.05 -4.34 15.62
C ALA A 118 -2.33 -5.55 16.24
N SER A 119 -1.58 -5.34 17.31
CA SER A 119 -0.89 -6.40 18.05
C SER A 119 -1.88 -7.39 18.67
N GLU A 120 -2.99 -6.91 19.23
CA GLU A 120 -4.08 -7.76 19.75
C GLU A 120 -4.75 -8.59 18.63
N ALA A 121 -4.74 -8.08 17.40
CA ALA A 121 -5.21 -8.80 16.21
C ALA A 121 -4.12 -9.70 15.56
N GLY A 122 -2.93 -9.77 16.15
CA GLY A 122 -1.85 -10.67 15.71
C GLY A 122 -0.83 -10.04 14.77
N CYS A 123 -0.92 -8.74 14.45
CA CYS A 123 0.06 -8.03 13.61
C CYS A 123 0.94 -7.13 14.50
N GLU A 124 2.25 -7.40 14.56
CA GLU A 124 3.20 -6.74 15.47
C GLU A 124 3.52 -5.31 15.04
N TYR A 125 3.71 -5.08 13.73
CA TYR A 125 4.16 -3.79 13.22
C TYR A 125 3.06 -3.06 12.46
N LEU A 126 2.91 -1.77 12.76
CA LEU A 126 1.91 -0.90 12.14
C LEU A 126 2.60 0.30 11.46
N LEU A 127 2.38 0.48 10.17
CA LEU A 127 2.77 1.67 9.42
C LEU A 127 1.58 2.59 9.23
N VAL A 128 1.48 3.62 10.10
CA VAL A 128 0.43 4.65 10.04
C VAL A 128 0.91 5.78 9.15
N THR A 129 0.12 6.11 8.13
CA THR A 129 0.45 7.14 7.14
C THR A 129 -0.49 8.33 7.16
N GLY A 130 -0.04 9.45 6.65
CA GLY A 130 -0.89 10.61 6.39
C GLY A 130 -1.32 11.38 7.64
N ILE A 131 -0.59 11.31 8.74
CA ILE A 131 -0.86 12.06 9.95
C ILE A 131 -0.51 13.53 9.70
N VAL A 132 -1.48 14.43 9.82
CA VAL A 132 -1.22 15.88 9.69
C VAL A 132 -0.62 16.39 11.01
N ALA A 133 0.65 16.79 10.96
CA ALA A 133 1.35 17.37 12.10
C ALA A 133 0.95 18.84 12.30
N PRO A 134 1.15 19.42 13.52
CA PRO A 134 0.77 20.79 13.83
C PRO A 134 1.46 21.87 12.96
N ASP A 135 2.63 21.56 12.41
CA ASP A 135 3.40 22.42 11.50
C ASP A 135 2.94 22.29 10.02
N GLY A 136 1.93 21.45 9.75
CA GLY A 136 1.35 21.24 8.42
C GLY A 136 2.06 20.17 7.58
N LEU A 137 3.13 19.57 8.09
CA LEU A 137 3.78 18.44 7.45
C LEU A 137 2.93 17.17 7.58
N ILE A 138 3.19 16.21 6.73
CA ILE A 138 2.64 14.84 6.82
C ILE A 138 3.66 13.97 7.54
N GLU A 139 3.23 13.40 8.66
CA GLU A 139 4.02 12.46 9.43
C GLU A 139 3.57 11.03 9.14
N ASN A 140 4.55 10.12 9.00
CA ASN A 140 4.35 8.69 8.82
C ASN A 140 5.14 7.96 9.90
N LEU A 141 4.53 6.97 10.53
CA LEU A 141 5.10 6.25 11.67
C LEU A 141 5.05 4.75 11.45
N LEU A 142 6.22 4.10 11.50
CA LEU A 142 6.28 2.66 11.75
C LEU A 142 6.48 2.45 13.25
N LEU A 143 5.60 1.69 13.86
CA LEU A 143 5.66 1.45 15.31
C LEU A 143 5.20 0.03 15.66
N SER A 144 5.67 -0.43 16.82
CA SER A 144 5.14 -1.58 17.55
C SER A 144 4.40 -1.09 18.80
N THR A 145 4.02 -1.99 19.71
CA THR A 145 3.50 -1.62 21.03
C THR A 145 4.58 -1.11 21.99
N GLU A 146 5.86 -1.24 21.66
CA GLU A 146 6.97 -0.90 22.54
C GLU A 146 7.65 0.40 22.13
N GLU A 147 7.81 0.63 20.81
CA GLU A 147 8.56 1.78 20.30
C GLU A 147 8.10 2.27 18.93
N VAL A 148 8.48 3.50 18.59
CA VAL A 148 8.43 4.04 17.24
C VAL A 148 9.75 3.71 16.54
N LEU A 149 9.70 2.80 15.57
CA LEU A 149 10.86 2.34 14.81
C LEU A 149 11.29 3.37 13.75
N VAL A 150 10.31 3.98 13.09
CA VAL A 150 10.53 4.99 12.04
C VAL A 150 9.57 6.14 12.22
N ARG A 151 10.08 7.36 12.03
CA ARG A 151 9.28 8.60 11.96
C ARG A 151 9.81 9.43 10.82
N GLU A 152 9.02 9.54 9.75
CA GLU A 152 9.35 10.36 8.59
C GLU A 152 8.32 11.46 8.40
N ARG A 153 8.78 12.63 7.95
CA ARG A 153 7.95 13.81 7.73
C ARG A 153 8.23 14.40 6.36
N PHE A 154 7.17 14.61 5.62
CA PHE A 154 7.21 15.14 4.26
C PHE A 154 6.32 16.35 4.10
N GLU A 155 6.56 17.13 3.06
CA GLU A 155 5.70 18.25 2.70
C GLU A 155 4.32 17.72 2.28
N ARG A 156 3.28 18.49 2.60
CA ARG A 156 1.92 18.16 2.18
C ARG A 156 1.69 18.65 0.76
N PHE A 157 1.28 17.77 -0.12
CA PHE A 157 0.85 18.14 -1.47
C PHE A 157 -0.58 18.67 -1.46
N ASP A 158 -0.85 19.77 -2.19
CA ASP A 158 -2.19 20.36 -2.35
C ASP A 158 -3.04 19.62 -3.42
N VAL A 159 -2.78 18.34 -3.62
CA VAL A 159 -3.48 17.48 -4.58
C VAL A 159 -3.84 16.15 -3.96
N SER A 160 -4.86 15.50 -4.52
CA SER A 160 -5.24 14.15 -4.11
C SER A 160 -4.61 13.12 -5.04
N PHE A 161 -3.99 12.11 -4.44
CA PHE A 161 -3.37 10.99 -5.15
C PHE A 161 -4.23 9.73 -5.06
N VAL A 162 -4.16 8.91 -6.11
CA VAL A 162 -4.67 7.54 -6.12
C VAL A 162 -3.49 6.57 -6.30
N GLY A 163 -3.47 5.50 -5.50
CA GLY A 163 -2.42 4.47 -5.54
C GLY A 163 -1.18 4.77 -4.69
N ALA A 164 -1.19 5.83 -3.86
CA ALA A 164 -0.09 6.13 -2.94
C ALA A 164 0.18 4.99 -1.95
N GLY A 165 -0.87 4.48 -1.28
CA GLY A 165 -0.73 3.39 -0.32
C GLY A 165 -0.32 2.06 -0.96
N ASP A 166 -0.82 1.76 -2.17
CA ASP A 166 -0.36 0.60 -2.93
C ASP A 166 1.11 0.72 -3.34
N THR A 167 1.54 1.93 -3.73
CA THR A 167 2.95 2.20 -4.05
C THR A 167 3.84 1.99 -2.83
N LEU A 168 3.45 2.54 -1.67
CA LEU A 168 4.20 2.38 -0.42
C LEU A 168 4.31 0.92 0.01
N SER A 169 3.18 0.22 0.11
CA SER A 169 3.16 -1.16 0.59
C SER A 169 3.90 -2.12 -0.35
N ALA A 170 3.85 -1.88 -1.66
CA ALA A 170 4.62 -2.66 -2.62
C ALA A 170 6.12 -2.36 -2.53
N ALA A 171 6.52 -1.09 -2.35
CA ALA A 171 7.91 -0.71 -2.12
C ALA A 171 8.45 -1.35 -0.84
N LEU A 172 7.69 -1.26 0.26
CA LEU A 172 8.06 -1.87 1.54
C LEU A 172 8.27 -3.38 1.40
N ALA A 173 7.30 -4.10 0.82
CA ALA A 173 7.43 -5.54 0.59
C ALA A 173 8.68 -5.87 -0.25
N GLY A 174 8.94 -5.12 -1.32
CA GLY A 174 10.13 -5.30 -2.14
C GLY A 174 11.44 -5.05 -1.39
N MET A 175 11.52 -4.03 -0.55
CA MET A 175 12.72 -3.69 0.23
C MET A 175 12.99 -4.70 1.35
N MET A 176 11.95 -5.26 1.97
CA MET A 176 12.10 -6.34 2.96
C MET A 176 12.79 -7.58 2.37
N THR A 177 12.68 -7.82 1.07
CA THR A 177 13.36 -8.95 0.40
C THR A 177 14.86 -8.73 0.20
N GLY A 178 15.33 -7.48 0.27
CA GLY A 178 16.72 -7.08 0.02
C GLY A 178 17.68 -7.30 1.19
N GLY A 179 17.24 -7.88 2.29
CA GLY A 179 18.03 -8.10 3.51
C GLY A 179 18.18 -6.86 4.38
N MET A 180 17.40 -5.82 4.14
CA MET A 180 17.27 -4.66 5.02
C MET A 180 16.48 -5.05 6.27
N ASP A 181 16.82 -4.44 7.41
CA ASP A 181 15.93 -4.51 8.56
C ASP A 181 14.62 -3.73 8.29
N LEU A 182 13.59 -4.03 9.07
CA LEU A 182 12.25 -3.45 8.83
C LEU A 182 12.26 -1.92 8.93
N SER A 183 13.04 -1.33 9.83
CA SER A 183 13.13 0.11 10.00
C SER A 183 13.75 0.78 8.77
N GLN A 184 14.83 0.20 8.26
CA GLN A 184 15.49 0.69 7.05
C GLN A 184 14.58 0.51 5.83
N ALA A 185 13.94 -0.65 5.66
CA ALA A 185 13.02 -0.91 4.57
C ALA A 185 11.84 0.08 4.57
N ALA A 186 11.30 0.41 5.75
CA ALA A 186 10.19 1.35 5.86
C ALA A 186 10.63 2.80 5.56
N ALA A 187 11.79 3.24 6.05
CA ALA A 187 12.32 4.58 5.76
C ALA A 187 12.58 4.77 4.26
N GLU A 188 13.20 3.80 3.61
CA GLU A 188 13.46 3.82 2.16
C GLU A 188 12.15 3.74 1.34
N ALA A 189 11.17 2.94 1.77
CA ALA A 189 9.86 2.87 1.11
C ALA A 189 9.09 4.20 1.21
N LEU A 190 9.16 4.88 2.35
CA LEU A 190 8.57 6.19 2.55
C LEU A 190 9.26 7.25 1.69
N SER A 191 10.59 7.24 1.61
CA SER A 191 11.36 8.13 0.74
C SER A 191 11.04 7.88 -0.75
N PHE A 192 10.95 6.62 -1.16
CA PHE A 192 10.52 6.26 -2.52
C PHE A 192 9.11 6.76 -2.84
N LEU A 193 8.18 6.63 -1.87
CA LEU A 193 6.83 7.15 -2.03
C LEU A 193 6.85 8.67 -2.23
N ASP A 194 7.55 9.43 -1.37
CA ASP A 194 7.60 10.89 -1.43
C ASP A 194 8.09 11.37 -2.80
N GLN A 195 9.18 10.82 -3.31
CA GLN A 195 9.71 11.12 -4.64
C GLN A 195 8.74 10.72 -5.77
N SER A 196 8.04 9.58 -5.62
CA SER A 196 7.00 9.16 -6.57
C SER A 196 5.80 10.11 -6.59
N LEU A 197 5.46 10.70 -5.45
CA LEU A 197 4.38 11.70 -5.34
C LEU A 197 4.82 13.06 -5.90
N GLU A 198 6.04 13.50 -5.61
CA GLU A 198 6.62 14.74 -6.14
C GLU A 198 6.65 14.73 -7.67
N SER A 199 7.03 13.59 -8.26
CA SER A 199 7.04 13.36 -9.72
C SER A 199 5.68 12.94 -10.28
N GLY A 200 4.65 12.91 -9.46
CA GLY A 200 3.31 12.43 -9.81
C GLY A 200 2.69 13.19 -10.99
N PHE A 201 1.94 12.50 -11.81
CA PHE A 201 1.31 13.05 -13.01
C PHE A 201 -0.17 12.71 -13.13
N ARG A 202 -0.88 13.47 -13.98
CA ARG A 202 -2.29 13.24 -14.29
C ARG A 202 -2.43 12.56 -15.65
N PRO A 203 -2.83 11.28 -15.71
CA PRO A 203 -3.06 10.61 -17.00
C PRO A 203 -4.30 11.11 -17.72
N GLY A 204 -5.15 11.90 -17.05
CA GLY A 204 -6.39 12.45 -17.59
C GLY A 204 -6.98 13.52 -16.67
N MET A 205 -8.30 13.62 -16.59
CA MET A 205 -9.01 14.62 -15.78
C MET A 205 -9.19 14.21 -14.31
N GLY A 206 -8.76 13.01 -13.94
CA GLY A 206 -8.90 12.45 -12.60
C GLY A 206 -7.83 12.91 -11.60
N PHE A 207 -7.59 12.06 -10.61
CA PHE A 207 -6.58 12.27 -9.58
C PHE A 207 -5.16 12.15 -10.14
N VAL A 208 -4.20 12.67 -9.40
CA VAL A 208 -2.76 12.47 -9.65
C VAL A 208 -2.41 11.02 -9.26
N ILE A 209 -1.55 10.39 -10.04
CA ILE A 209 -0.98 9.08 -9.69
C ILE A 209 0.52 9.23 -9.41
N PRO A 210 1.09 8.44 -8.47
CA PRO A 210 2.53 8.44 -8.23
C PRO A 210 3.31 8.00 -9.48
N ASP A 211 4.39 8.71 -9.83
CA ASP A 211 5.32 8.23 -10.85
C ASP A 211 6.30 7.24 -10.22
N ARG A 212 6.07 5.95 -10.44
CA ARG A 212 6.92 4.87 -9.92
C ARG A 212 8.22 4.69 -10.69
N PHE A 213 8.38 5.43 -11.79
CA PHE A 213 9.56 5.40 -12.66
C PHE A 213 10.29 6.74 -12.70
N PHE A 214 10.08 7.61 -11.70
CA PHE A 214 10.72 8.92 -11.61
C PHE A 214 12.25 8.86 -11.78
N TRP A 215 12.88 7.80 -11.32
CA TRP A 215 14.32 7.55 -11.41
C TRP A 215 14.79 7.12 -12.81
N ALA A 216 13.88 6.68 -13.70
CA ALA A 216 14.18 6.21 -15.05
C ALA A 216 13.94 7.29 -16.13
N GLN A 217 13.55 8.50 -15.73
CA GLN A 217 13.34 9.59 -16.67
C GLN A 217 14.70 10.07 -17.20
N PRO A 218 14.83 10.33 -18.54
CA PRO A 218 16.03 10.95 -19.08
C PRO A 218 16.23 12.33 -18.45
N PRO A 219 17.49 12.78 -18.23
CA PRO A 219 17.74 14.11 -17.68
C PRO A 219 17.09 15.17 -18.57
N GLU A 220 16.40 16.14 -17.93
CA GLU A 220 15.76 17.26 -18.63
C GLU A 220 16.80 17.95 -19.54
N GLY A 221 16.62 17.83 -20.84
CA GLY A 221 17.46 18.47 -21.85
C GLY A 221 17.92 17.62 -23.03
N GLU A 222 17.72 16.30 -23.05
CA GLU A 222 18.15 15.45 -24.17
C GLU A 222 17.08 15.27 -25.27
N ASP A 223 15.78 15.54 -25.01
CA ASP A 223 14.71 15.41 -26.00
C ASP A 223 14.62 16.55 -27.03
N ALA A 224 15.47 17.58 -26.95
CA ALA A 224 15.44 18.70 -27.88
C ALA A 224 16.34 18.53 -29.13
N ALA A 225 17.02 17.39 -29.28
CA ALA A 225 18.00 17.18 -30.39
C ALA A 225 17.64 16.10 -31.43
N ALA A 226 16.46 15.46 -31.31
CA ALA A 226 16.11 14.30 -32.14
C ALA A 226 15.00 14.54 -33.18
N GLU A 227 14.53 15.76 -33.42
CA GLU A 227 13.53 16.05 -34.47
C GLU A 227 14.01 17.14 -35.42
N ASP A 228 15.05 16.86 -36.24
CA ASP A 228 15.25 17.51 -37.52
C ASP A 228 16.04 16.62 -38.52
N ASP A 229 15.48 15.48 -38.82
CA ASP A 229 15.83 14.76 -40.06
C ASP A 229 14.62 14.84 -41.02
N GLY A 230 14.64 15.90 -41.83
CA GLY A 230 13.66 16.09 -42.89
C GLY A 230 13.65 14.92 -43.89
N PRO A 231 12.52 14.67 -44.58
CA PRO A 231 12.36 13.51 -45.45
C PRO A 231 13.36 13.53 -46.60
N PRO A 232 13.91 12.37 -46.98
CA PRO A 232 14.86 12.31 -48.11
C PRO A 232 14.17 12.73 -49.39
N SER A 233 14.75 13.73 -50.06
CA SER A 233 14.34 14.19 -51.38
C SER A 233 14.38 13.03 -52.38
N ARG A 234 13.23 12.66 -52.93
CA ARG A 234 13.14 11.76 -54.07
C ARG A 234 13.82 12.45 -55.28
N LEU A 235 14.90 11.88 -55.71
CA LEU A 235 15.45 12.14 -57.05
C LEU A 235 14.70 11.28 -58.08
N GLN A 236 14.46 11.88 -59.20
CA GLN A 236 13.80 11.49 -60.43
C GLN A 236 14.08 10.07 -60.93
#